data_6f6b0880aee4702b5e4fd9be5bfcea98
#
_entry.id   6f6b0880aee4702b5e4fd9be5bfcea98
#
_cell.length_a   1.000
_cell.length_b   1.000
_cell.length_c   1.000
_cell.angle_alpha   90.00
_cell.angle_beta   90.00
_cell.angle_gamma   90.00
#
_symmetry.space_group_name_H-M   'P 1'
#
loop_
_entity.id
_entity.type
_entity.pdbx_description
1 polymer ?
#
loop_
_entity_poly.entity_id
_entity_poly.type
_entity_poly.pdbx_seq_one_letter_code
_entity_poly.pdbx_strand_id
1 'polypeptide(L)'
;MELNEPISVVKNIGETRCKQLNKMGVETVNDLIEYFPRDYEDKSLFVNISDVVKGEVNTFKAKVSFNPEAHRVKGMVIVRARLSDATGSIDGVWFNQPYIKNSLVLGKEYVFSGKVTEKYNRIQVESPEFEIFNPNSLNNGRIVPVYTLPARLSQKVIRTVIRDALIEVKDKIDEFLPKSIIKSMGLCSRLYAIKNIHFPQNDDAFFKARYRLVAEELLLLQMRLLQLKGDVGEKTSTVKIGNYDVSGIRNQLKFDLTNAQKKVLGEIFNDFSSGYVMNRLVQGDVGCGKTAVAMIAAYLIINNGYQAVMMAPTDVLANQHYESFKAVFEPLGISCQLLTSGLKKKEKNRNKMLIIIPLII
;
A
#
# COMPACT_ATOMS: atom_id res chain seq x y z
N MET A 1 12.66 28.99 4.41
CA MET A 1 12.76 27.55 4.70
C MET A 1 13.10 26.82 3.40
N GLU A 2 14.16 25.97 3.41
CA GLU A 2 14.52 25.10 2.29
C GLU A 2 14.07 23.66 2.53
N LEU A 3 13.89 22.87 1.47
CA LEU A 3 13.41 21.47 1.58
C LEU A 3 14.38 20.58 2.37
N ASN A 4 15.68 20.81 2.22
CA ASN A 4 16.72 20.02 2.89
C ASN A 4 17.06 20.52 4.31
N GLU A 5 16.43 21.58 4.80
CA GLU A 5 16.64 22.06 6.16
C GLU A 5 16.04 21.09 7.19
N PRO A 6 16.63 21.00 8.40
CA PRO A 6 16.09 20.20 9.49
C PRO A 6 14.66 20.61 9.85
N ILE A 7 13.81 19.66 10.22
CA ILE A 7 12.40 19.93 10.62
C ILE A 7 12.28 20.90 11.80
N SER A 8 13.32 21.10 12.58
CA SER A 8 13.33 22.05 13.70
C SER A 8 13.09 23.52 13.30
N VAL A 9 13.30 23.87 12.01
CA VAL A 9 13.01 25.22 11.50
C VAL A 9 11.52 25.46 11.30
N VAL A 10 10.71 24.40 11.25
CA VAL A 10 9.27 24.51 11.04
C VAL A 10 8.60 25.04 12.30
N LYS A 11 7.74 26.03 12.13
CA LYS A 11 6.97 26.63 13.22
C LYS A 11 6.20 25.56 14.01
N ASN A 12 6.16 25.70 15.32
CA ASN A 12 5.51 24.77 16.25
C ASN A 12 6.19 23.39 16.40
N ILE A 13 7.40 23.18 15.87
CA ILE A 13 8.24 22.03 16.17
C ILE A 13 9.30 22.45 17.19
N GLY A 14 9.03 22.18 18.48
CA GLY A 14 10.04 22.27 19.54
C GLY A 14 10.87 20.99 19.61
N GLU A 15 11.92 21.01 20.43
CA GLU A 15 12.91 19.93 20.57
C GLU A 15 12.29 18.55 20.80
N THR A 16 11.27 18.46 21.66
CA THR A 16 10.57 17.19 21.96
C THR A 16 9.86 16.61 20.74
N ARG A 17 9.18 17.45 19.97
CA ARG A 17 8.48 17.03 18.74
C ARG A 17 9.46 16.65 17.64
N CYS A 18 10.55 17.42 17.52
CA CYS A 18 11.64 17.12 16.59
C CYS A 18 12.20 15.70 16.84
N LYS A 19 12.55 15.39 18.12
CA LYS A 19 13.02 14.05 18.50
C LYS A 19 12.00 12.93 18.19
N GLN A 20 10.70 13.22 18.29
CA GLN A 20 9.64 12.25 17.96
C GLN A 20 9.52 12.00 16.45
N LEU A 21 9.59 13.05 15.65
CA LEU A 21 9.52 12.98 14.19
C LEU A 21 10.78 12.30 13.62
N ASN A 22 11.97 12.63 14.14
CA ASN A 22 13.21 11.99 13.72
C ASN A 22 13.22 10.47 13.97
N LYS A 23 12.59 9.99 15.05
CA LYS A 23 12.40 8.54 15.30
C LYS A 23 11.51 7.85 14.27
N MET A 24 10.71 8.60 13.52
CA MET A 24 9.87 8.11 12.44
C MET A 24 10.54 8.23 11.06
N GLY A 25 11.81 8.67 11.02
CA GLY A 25 12.54 8.93 9.78
C GLY A 25 12.20 10.27 9.12
N VAL A 26 11.55 11.19 9.84
CA VAL A 26 11.22 12.54 9.35
C VAL A 26 12.24 13.50 9.94
N GLU A 27 13.28 13.83 9.20
CA GLU A 27 14.42 14.63 9.65
C GLU A 27 14.47 16.00 8.99
N THR A 28 14.03 16.11 7.73
CA THR A 28 14.04 17.32 6.93
C THR A 28 12.63 17.82 6.65
N VAL A 29 12.53 19.06 6.15
CA VAL A 29 11.26 19.63 5.69
C VAL A 29 10.69 18.82 4.52
N ASN A 30 11.56 18.31 3.64
CA ASN A 30 11.12 17.43 2.54
C ASN A 30 10.49 16.13 3.06
N ASP A 31 11.14 15.46 4.03
CA ASP A 31 10.58 14.24 4.64
C ASP A 31 9.22 14.52 5.27
N LEU A 32 9.04 15.70 5.87
CA LEU A 32 7.77 16.09 6.48
C LEU A 32 6.65 16.25 5.47
N ILE A 33 6.90 16.90 4.31
CA ILE A 33 5.87 17.09 3.27
C ILE A 33 5.66 15.84 2.41
N GLU A 34 6.58 14.87 2.46
CA GLU A 34 6.44 13.55 1.86
C GLU A 34 5.95 12.48 2.86
N TYR A 35 5.72 12.85 4.11
CA TYR A 35 5.11 11.97 5.10
C TYR A 35 3.61 11.87 4.88
N PHE A 36 3.20 11.04 3.93
CA PHE A 36 1.81 10.95 3.48
C PHE A 36 0.89 10.29 4.52
N PRO A 37 -0.40 10.70 4.54
CA PRO A 37 -1.40 10.08 5.40
C PRO A 37 -1.59 8.59 5.09
N ARG A 38 -1.84 7.80 6.14
CA ARG A 38 -2.18 6.38 6.00
C ARG A 38 -3.65 6.14 5.64
N ASP A 39 -4.53 7.10 6.03
CA ASP A 39 -5.98 6.98 5.89
C ASP A 39 -6.63 8.37 5.89
N TYR A 40 -7.92 8.43 5.62
CA TYR A 40 -8.70 9.66 5.61
C TYR A 40 -10.06 9.45 6.29
N GLU A 41 -10.49 10.45 7.03
CA GLU A 41 -11.82 10.54 7.61
C GLU A 41 -12.61 11.62 6.88
N ASP A 42 -13.78 11.26 6.31
CA ASP A 42 -14.66 12.26 5.76
C ASP A 42 -15.45 12.96 6.90
N LYS A 43 -15.03 14.18 7.21
CA LYS A 43 -15.72 15.09 8.13
C LYS A 43 -16.29 16.30 7.39
N SER A 44 -16.55 16.19 6.09
CA SER A 44 -17.08 17.28 5.25
C SER A 44 -18.53 17.59 5.53
N LEU A 45 -19.29 16.57 5.91
CA LEU A 45 -20.72 16.69 6.19
C LEU A 45 -20.96 16.88 7.68
N PHE A 46 -21.71 17.93 8.02
CA PHE A 46 -22.26 18.09 9.35
C PHE A 46 -23.69 17.54 9.33
N VAL A 47 -23.95 16.54 10.16
CA VAL A 47 -25.30 16.04 10.36
C VAL A 47 -26.01 16.84 11.44
N ASN A 48 -27.37 16.94 11.38
CA ASN A 48 -28.14 17.46 12.49
C ASN A 48 -28.22 16.42 13.61
N ILE A 49 -28.42 16.85 14.85
CA ILE A 49 -28.54 15.94 16.00
C ILE A 49 -29.71 14.95 15.82
N SER A 50 -30.78 15.34 15.11
CA SER A 50 -31.91 14.46 14.76
C SER A 50 -31.50 13.29 13.85
N ASP A 51 -30.45 13.48 13.02
CA ASP A 51 -30.10 12.60 11.91
C ASP A 51 -28.86 11.75 12.24
N VAL A 52 -28.34 11.81 13.48
CA VAL A 52 -27.18 11.04 13.91
C VAL A 52 -27.42 9.54 13.81
N VAL A 53 -26.47 8.82 13.24
CA VAL A 53 -26.53 7.37 13.08
C VAL A 53 -25.86 6.68 14.29
N LYS A 54 -26.63 5.84 14.98
CA LYS A 54 -26.14 5.05 16.14
C LYS A 54 -25.09 4.03 15.68
N GLY A 55 -24.03 3.90 16.44
CA GLY A 55 -22.93 2.98 16.17
C GLY A 55 -21.82 3.55 15.29
N GLU A 56 -22.06 4.68 14.63
CA GLU A 56 -21.13 5.35 13.72
C GLU A 56 -20.51 6.60 14.33
N VAL A 57 -19.42 7.07 13.73
CA VAL A 57 -18.81 8.36 14.03
C VAL A 57 -19.59 9.44 13.30
N ASN A 58 -20.19 10.36 14.04
CA ASN A 58 -20.95 11.48 13.49
C ASN A 58 -20.21 12.80 13.78
N THR A 59 -20.25 13.72 12.82
CA THR A 59 -19.73 15.09 12.97
C THR A 59 -20.90 16.06 12.89
N PHE A 60 -21.09 16.87 13.93
CA PHE A 60 -22.23 17.80 14.03
C PHE A 60 -21.83 19.10 14.72
N LYS A 61 -22.57 20.18 14.44
CA LYS A 61 -22.45 21.48 15.14
C LYS A 61 -23.46 21.55 16.26
N ALA A 62 -22.99 21.92 17.44
CA ALA A 62 -23.89 22.09 18.56
C ALA A 62 -23.42 23.19 19.54
N LYS A 63 -24.37 23.79 20.25
CA LYS A 63 -24.11 24.68 21.38
C LYS A 63 -24.10 23.86 22.66
N VAL A 64 -23.26 24.27 23.60
CA VAL A 64 -23.30 23.73 24.96
C VAL A 64 -24.51 24.36 25.68
N SER A 65 -25.56 23.57 25.92
CA SER A 65 -26.82 24.07 26.47
C SER A 65 -26.90 24.02 27.99
N PHE A 66 -26.04 23.19 28.64
CA PHE A 66 -25.90 23.19 30.10
C PHE A 66 -24.42 23.16 30.48
N ASN A 67 -24.08 23.74 31.64
CA ASN A 67 -22.67 23.70 32.13
C ASN A 67 -22.19 22.27 32.23
N PRO A 68 -20.96 21.99 31.76
CA PRO A 68 -20.38 20.66 31.89
C PRO A 68 -20.23 20.27 33.36
N GLU A 69 -20.67 19.07 33.72
CA GLU A 69 -20.57 18.51 35.06
C GLU A 69 -19.58 17.37 35.09
N ALA A 70 -18.78 17.31 36.15
CA ALA A 70 -17.80 16.24 36.38
C ALA A 70 -18.23 15.44 37.63
N HIS A 71 -18.40 14.13 37.46
CA HIS A 71 -18.73 13.20 38.54
C HIS A 71 -17.65 12.13 38.66
N ARG A 72 -17.36 11.71 39.89
CA ARG A 72 -16.53 10.54 40.15
C ARG A 72 -17.39 9.31 40.38
N VAL A 73 -17.20 8.27 39.55
CA VAL A 73 -17.90 6.98 39.67
C VAL A 73 -16.88 5.86 39.65
N LYS A 74 -16.78 5.07 40.72
CA LYS A 74 -15.85 3.92 40.85
C LYS A 74 -14.39 4.26 40.45
N GLY A 75 -13.90 5.39 40.93
CA GLY A 75 -12.51 5.84 40.64
C GLY A 75 -12.29 6.52 39.29
N MET A 76 -13.28 6.56 38.40
CA MET A 76 -13.25 7.17 37.08
C MET A 76 -13.92 8.55 37.12
N VAL A 77 -13.31 9.55 36.48
CA VAL A 77 -13.93 10.86 36.28
C VAL A 77 -14.73 10.84 34.99
N ILE A 78 -16.03 11.15 35.07
CA ILE A 78 -16.93 11.27 33.94
C ILE A 78 -17.37 12.71 33.83
N VAL A 79 -17.09 13.34 32.68
CA VAL A 79 -17.61 14.69 32.36
C VAL A 79 -18.77 14.53 31.41
N ARG A 80 -19.88 15.23 31.70
CA ARG A 80 -21.05 15.27 30.84
C ARG A 80 -21.39 16.71 30.47
N ALA A 81 -21.75 16.91 29.20
CA ALA A 81 -22.27 18.18 28.72
C ALA A 81 -23.47 17.92 27.80
N ARG A 82 -24.50 18.75 27.92
CA ARG A 82 -25.65 18.74 27.01
C ARG A 82 -25.29 19.56 25.79
N LEU A 83 -25.38 18.94 24.63
CA LEU A 83 -25.12 19.55 23.34
C LEU A 83 -26.45 19.68 22.57
N SER A 84 -26.73 20.84 21.98
CA SER A 84 -27.99 21.07 21.26
C SER A 84 -27.75 21.86 19.97
N ASP A 85 -28.54 21.54 18.97
CA ASP A 85 -28.71 22.30 17.75
C ASP A 85 -30.18 22.71 17.56
N ALA A 86 -30.58 23.15 16.37
CA ALA A 86 -31.96 23.50 16.04
C ALA A 86 -32.90 22.29 15.99
N THR A 87 -32.38 21.06 15.89
CA THR A 87 -33.15 19.83 15.63
C THR A 87 -33.30 18.95 16.85
N GLY A 88 -32.42 19.10 17.84
CA GLY A 88 -32.46 18.26 19.03
C GLY A 88 -31.33 18.49 20.03
N SER A 89 -31.16 17.52 20.92
CA SER A 89 -30.07 17.53 21.90
C SER A 89 -29.52 16.14 22.16
N ILE A 90 -28.21 16.06 22.41
CA ILE A 90 -27.47 14.82 22.69
C ILE A 90 -26.55 15.05 23.88
N ASP A 91 -26.26 14.00 24.67
CA ASP A 91 -25.31 14.09 25.76
C ASP A 91 -23.89 13.77 25.25
N GLY A 92 -22.95 14.69 25.42
CA GLY A 92 -21.50 14.43 25.28
C GLY A 92 -20.94 13.86 26.58
N VAL A 93 -20.26 12.71 26.52
CA VAL A 93 -19.72 12.01 27.68
C VAL A 93 -18.24 11.75 27.51
N TRP A 94 -17.38 12.26 28.40
CA TRP A 94 -15.93 12.06 28.38
C TRP A 94 -15.47 11.30 29.61
N PHE A 95 -14.58 10.32 29.42
CA PHE A 95 -14.06 9.46 30.47
C PHE A 95 -12.61 9.86 30.80
N ASN A 96 -12.30 10.04 32.08
CA ASN A 96 -10.97 10.41 32.59
C ASN A 96 -10.35 11.68 31.97
N GLN A 97 -11.22 12.64 31.57
CA GLN A 97 -10.83 13.91 30.99
C GLN A 97 -11.41 15.10 31.75
N PRO A 98 -10.98 15.36 32.99
CA PRO A 98 -11.57 16.41 33.84
C PRO A 98 -11.41 17.82 33.26
N TYR A 99 -10.39 18.04 32.43
CA TYR A 99 -10.11 19.34 31.80
C TYR A 99 -11.24 19.79 30.84
N ILE A 100 -12.04 18.86 30.31
CA ILE A 100 -13.18 19.17 29.40
C ILE A 100 -14.16 20.13 30.06
N LYS A 101 -14.39 19.98 31.38
CA LYS A 101 -15.29 20.85 32.12
C LYS A 101 -14.94 22.36 31.95
N ASN A 102 -13.67 22.67 31.87
CA ASN A 102 -13.20 24.05 31.73
C ASN A 102 -12.99 24.47 30.26
N SER A 103 -12.99 23.52 29.35
CA SER A 103 -12.75 23.77 27.92
C SER A 103 -14.03 24.06 27.14
N LEU A 104 -15.18 23.57 27.62
CA LEU A 104 -16.49 23.83 27.03
C LEU A 104 -17.16 25.00 27.74
N VAL A 105 -17.57 26.00 26.98
CA VAL A 105 -18.20 27.22 27.49
C VAL A 105 -19.71 27.18 27.15
N LEU A 106 -20.53 27.42 28.15
CA LEU A 106 -22.00 27.50 27.99
C LEU A 106 -22.39 28.50 26.90
N GLY A 107 -23.34 28.11 26.04
CA GLY A 107 -23.85 28.92 24.96
C GLY A 107 -22.95 29.05 23.74
N LYS A 108 -21.69 28.60 23.81
CA LYS A 108 -20.77 28.63 22.70
C LYS A 108 -20.98 27.44 21.77
N GLU A 109 -20.83 27.67 20.47
CA GLU A 109 -20.99 26.66 19.42
C GLU A 109 -19.64 26.01 19.10
N TYR A 110 -19.69 24.69 19.00
CA TYR A 110 -18.53 23.84 18.66
C TYR A 110 -18.92 22.85 17.58
N VAL A 111 -17.91 22.32 16.88
CA VAL A 111 -18.03 21.11 16.09
C VAL A 111 -17.62 19.94 16.98
N PHE A 112 -18.46 18.93 17.05
CA PHE A 112 -18.21 17.67 17.76
C PHE A 112 -18.09 16.53 16.75
N SER A 113 -17.12 15.64 16.95
CA SER A 113 -16.95 14.43 16.15
C SER A 113 -16.70 13.24 17.07
N GLY A 114 -17.56 12.23 17.04
CA GLY A 114 -17.44 11.06 17.90
C GLY A 114 -18.46 9.97 17.61
N LYS A 115 -18.23 8.80 18.19
CA LYS A 115 -19.14 7.66 18.06
C LYS A 115 -20.40 7.88 18.87
N VAL A 116 -21.53 7.77 18.21
CA VAL A 116 -22.84 7.88 18.85
C VAL A 116 -23.27 6.51 19.35
N THR A 117 -23.62 6.42 20.63
CA THR A 117 -24.07 5.18 21.29
C THR A 117 -25.39 5.43 22.03
N GLU A 118 -26.11 4.34 22.33
CA GLU A 118 -27.29 4.37 23.17
C GLU A 118 -27.00 3.65 24.48
N LYS A 119 -27.13 4.36 25.60
CA LYS A 119 -27.03 3.78 26.96
C LYS A 119 -28.19 4.25 27.81
N TYR A 120 -28.82 3.32 28.53
CA TYR A 120 -29.96 3.59 29.38
C TYR A 120 -31.10 4.37 28.67
N ASN A 121 -31.38 3.96 27.43
CA ASN A 121 -32.42 4.59 26.58
C ASN A 121 -32.12 6.07 26.26
N ARG A 122 -30.87 6.50 26.33
CA ARG A 122 -30.41 7.84 25.95
C ARG A 122 -29.33 7.77 24.90
N ILE A 123 -29.47 8.60 23.88
CA ILE A 123 -28.43 8.75 22.85
C ILE A 123 -27.35 9.66 23.41
N GLN A 124 -26.10 9.20 23.31
CA GLN A 124 -24.91 9.94 23.74
C GLN A 124 -23.79 9.81 22.73
N VAL A 125 -22.92 10.80 22.66
CA VAL A 125 -21.67 10.74 21.92
C VAL A 125 -20.52 10.51 22.91
N GLU A 126 -19.72 9.47 22.65
CA GLU A 126 -18.64 9.03 23.56
C GLU A 126 -17.33 9.70 23.24
N SER A 127 -16.75 10.38 24.23
CA SER A 127 -15.47 11.08 24.17
C SER A 127 -15.25 11.84 22.86
N PRO A 128 -16.28 12.66 22.40
CA PRO A 128 -16.14 13.34 21.13
C PRO A 128 -14.94 14.29 21.12
N GLU A 129 -14.21 14.33 20.02
CA GLU A 129 -13.33 15.46 19.73
C GLU A 129 -14.18 16.69 19.50
N PHE A 130 -13.69 17.85 19.93
CA PHE A 130 -14.40 19.11 19.71
C PHE A 130 -13.43 20.26 19.43
N GLU A 131 -13.90 21.21 18.66
CA GLU A 131 -13.22 22.48 18.41
C GLU A 131 -14.24 23.59 18.15
N ILE A 132 -13.82 24.83 18.34
CA ILE A 132 -14.65 25.98 17.96
C ILE A 132 -14.84 25.94 16.45
N PHE A 133 -16.07 26.13 15.97
CA PHE A 133 -16.33 26.14 14.53
C PHE A 133 -15.47 27.21 13.84
N ASN A 134 -14.66 26.77 12.88
CA ASN A 134 -13.86 27.61 12.01
C ASN A 134 -13.98 27.06 10.59
N PRO A 135 -14.46 27.84 9.60
CA PRO A 135 -14.55 27.41 8.19
C PRO A 135 -13.19 26.96 7.61
N ASN A 136 -12.07 27.47 8.15
CA ASN A 136 -10.70 27.13 7.73
C ASN A 136 -10.08 26.04 8.61
N SER A 137 -10.86 25.30 9.39
CA SER A 137 -10.35 24.19 10.21
C SER A 137 -9.67 23.11 9.35
N LEU A 138 -8.56 22.56 9.84
CA LEU A 138 -7.90 21.42 9.27
C LEU A 138 -8.44 20.07 9.76
N ASN A 139 -9.36 20.10 10.72
CA ASN A 139 -9.80 18.90 11.44
C ASN A 139 -11.28 18.57 11.24
N ASN A 140 -12.06 19.52 10.68
CA ASN A 140 -13.49 19.36 10.47
C ASN A 140 -13.96 20.15 9.24
N GLY A 141 -15.12 19.78 8.68
CA GLY A 141 -15.70 20.42 7.50
C GLY A 141 -14.97 20.09 6.19
N ARG A 142 -14.24 18.99 6.16
CA ARG A 142 -13.47 18.50 4.99
C ARG A 142 -13.09 17.04 5.16
N ILE A 143 -12.51 16.48 4.11
CA ILE A 143 -11.77 15.20 4.18
C ILE A 143 -10.50 15.47 4.99
N VAL A 144 -10.33 14.74 6.09
CA VAL A 144 -9.28 14.96 7.09
C VAL A 144 -8.25 13.84 7.04
N PRO A 145 -6.96 14.12 6.81
CA PRO A 145 -5.92 13.11 6.77
C PRO A 145 -5.63 12.50 8.13
N VAL A 146 -5.37 11.19 8.17
CA VAL A 146 -4.96 10.46 9.38
C VAL A 146 -3.53 9.96 9.19
N TYR A 147 -2.63 10.37 10.07
CA TYR A 147 -1.20 9.99 10.04
C TYR A 147 -0.89 8.88 11.04
N THR A 148 0.12 8.07 10.75
CA THR A 148 0.71 7.18 11.75
C THR A 148 1.58 8.02 12.68
N LEU A 149 1.27 8.07 13.98
CA LEU A 149 1.95 8.94 14.92
C LEU A 149 2.36 8.20 16.20
N PRO A 150 3.47 8.59 16.85
CA PRO A 150 3.84 8.09 18.17
C PRO A 150 2.87 8.62 19.24
N ALA A 151 2.78 7.92 20.37
CA ALA A 151 1.75 8.12 21.40
C ALA A 151 1.62 9.55 21.99
N ARG A 152 2.61 10.43 21.79
CA ARG A 152 2.61 11.80 22.34
C ARG A 152 2.48 12.90 21.30
N LEU A 153 2.28 12.54 20.01
CA LEU A 153 2.04 13.50 18.93
C LEU A 153 0.60 13.40 18.46
N SER A 154 -0.13 14.51 18.48
CA SER A 154 -1.55 14.49 18.08
C SER A 154 -1.73 14.77 16.58
N GLN A 155 -2.80 14.23 16.00
CA GLN A 155 -3.21 14.47 14.61
C GLN A 155 -3.35 15.96 14.31
N LYS A 156 -3.90 16.74 15.26
CA LYS A 156 -4.07 18.18 15.12
C LYS A 156 -2.74 18.91 14.95
N VAL A 157 -1.72 18.50 15.70
CA VAL A 157 -0.38 19.12 15.63
C VAL A 157 0.28 18.81 14.30
N ILE A 158 0.30 17.53 13.85
CA ILE A 158 0.96 17.17 12.61
C ILE A 158 0.31 17.84 11.39
N ARG A 159 -1.03 17.92 11.34
CA ARG A 159 -1.76 18.62 10.27
C ARG A 159 -1.38 20.10 10.21
N THR A 160 -1.27 20.75 11.36
CA THR A 160 -0.86 22.17 11.43
C THR A 160 0.57 22.36 10.94
N VAL A 161 1.48 21.52 11.39
CA VAL A 161 2.91 21.59 11.03
C VAL A 161 3.13 21.35 9.55
N ILE A 162 2.46 20.33 8.96
CA ILE A 162 2.54 20.04 7.52
C ILE A 162 1.96 21.20 6.71
N ARG A 163 0.80 21.76 7.11
CA ARG A 163 0.23 22.93 6.43
C ARG A 163 1.20 24.11 6.44
N ASP A 164 1.77 24.42 7.60
CA ASP A 164 2.66 25.57 7.75
C ASP A 164 3.94 25.37 6.91
N ALA A 165 4.50 24.16 6.90
CA ALA A 165 5.62 23.81 6.02
C ALA A 165 5.26 23.97 4.54
N LEU A 166 4.13 23.42 4.09
CA LEU A 166 3.68 23.49 2.69
C LEU A 166 3.47 24.93 2.22
N ILE A 167 2.95 25.81 3.07
CA ILE A 167 2.78 27.25 2.72
C ILE A 167 4.13 27.90 2.45
N GLU A 168 5.15 27.59 3.23
CA GLU A 168 6.47 28.21 3.10
C GLU A 168 7.33 27.64 1.96
N VAL A 169 7.18 26.32 1.66
CA VAL A 169 8.01 25.66 0.63
C VAL A 169 7.31 25.45 -0.70
N LYS A 170 6.07 25.92 -0.89
CA LYS A 170 5.27 25.69 -2.11
C LYS A 170 5.99 26.04 -3.42
N ASP A 171 6.78 27.10 -3.41
CA ASP A 171 7.50 27.61 -4.59
C ASP A 171 8.85 26.88 -4.82
N LYS A 172 9.21 25.93 -3.93
CA LYS A 172 10.45 25.13 -3.94
C LYS A 172 10.19 23.65 -4.25
N ILE A 173 8.94 23.28 -4.46
CA ILE A 173 8.56 21.93 -4.86
C ILE A 173 8.69 21.83 -6.39
N ASP A 174 9.84 21.31 -6.83
CA ASP A 174 10.16 21.20 -8.24
C ASP A 174 9.36 20.10 -8.95
N GLU A 175 9.01 20.38 -10.21
CA GLU A 175 8.46 19.39 -11.12
C GLU A 175 9.59 18.72 -11.89
N PHE A 176 9.94 17.50 -11.51
CA PHE A 176 11.04 16.76 -12.12
C PHE A 176 10.62 15.87 -13.31
N LEU A 177 9.32 15.59 -13.46
CA LEU A 177 8.86 14.81 -14.61
C LEU A 177 8.81 15.66 -15.88
N PRO A 178 9.26 15.13 -17.02
CA PRO A 178 9.13 15.80 -18.30
C PRO A 178 7.66 16.12 -18.64
N LYS A 179 7.42 17.29 -19.24
CA LYS A 179 6.06 17.71 -19.63
C LYS A 179 5.36 16.72 -20.56
N SER A 180 6.12 15.99 -21.40
CA SER A 180 5.61 14.93 -22.27
C SER A 180 4.99 13.79 -21.48
N ILE A 181 5.64 13.34 -20.40
CA ILE A 181 5.15 12.27 -19.52
C ILE A 181 3.91 12.75 -18.77
N ILE A 182 3.95 13.94 -18.18
CA ILE A 182 2.81 14.54 -17.49
C ILE A 182 1.58 14.56 -18.39
N LYS A 183 1.75 15.03 -19.63
CA LYS A 183 0.66 15.13 -20.60
C LYS A 183 0.15 13.75 -21.06
N SER A 184 1.04 12.83 -21.40
CA SER A 184 0.67 11.50 -21.91
C SER A 184 -0.06 10.64 -20.87
N MET A 185 0.27 10.79 -19.59
CA MET A 185 -0.35 10.07 -18.49
C MET A 185 -1.49 10.84 -17.80
N GLY A 186 -1.79 12.07 -18.24
CA GLY A 186 -2.83 12.90 -17.62
C GLY A 186 -2.56 13.27 -16.17
N LEU A 187 -1.29 13.45 -15.80
CA LEU A 187 -0.88 13.70 -14.40
C LEU A 187 -1.10 15.18 -14.03
N CYS A 188 -1.46 15.44 -12.78
CA CYS A 188 -1.41 16.78 -12.20
C CYS A 188 0.03 17.16 -11.84
N SER A 189 0.28 18.46 -11.54
CA SER A 189 1.60 18.90 -11.08
C SER A 189 1.96 18.32 -9.70
N ARG A 190 3.25 18.20 -9.42
CA ARG A 190 3.75 17.64 -8.14
C ARG A 190 3.27 18.48 -6.94
N LEU A 191 3.33 19.80 -7.04
CA LEU A 191 2.81 20.69 -6.00
C LEU A 191 1.31 20.47 -5.75
N TYR A 192 0.50 20.31 -6.81
CA TYR A 192 -0.92 20.00 -6.67
C TYR A 192 -1.13 18.65 -5.96
N ALA A 193 -0.35 17.64 -6.33
CA ALA A 193 -0.43 16.30 -5.74
C ALA A 193 -0.09 16.32 -4.25
N ILE A 194 1.06 16.90 -3.87
CA ILE A 194 1.48 16.99 -2.47
C ILE A 194 0.46 17.78 -1.63
N LYS A 195 -0.07 18.89 -2.14
CA LYS A 195 -1.08 19.67 -1.44
C LYS A 195 -2.38 18.90 -1.22
N ASN A 196 -2.88 18.21 -2.25
CA ASN A 196 -4.17 17.53 -2.18
C ASN A 196 -4.09 16.11 -1.60
N ILE A 197 -2.93 15.50 -1.48
CA ILE A 197 -2.78 14.27 -0.68
C ILE A 197 -2.85 14.59 0.82
N HIS A 198 -2.39 15.75 1.27
CA HIS A 198 -2.49 16.18 2.67
C HIS A 198 -3.83 16.85 3.00
N PHE A 199 -4.31 17.72 2.10
CA PHE A 199 -5.50 18.54 2.33
C PHE A 199 -6.37 18.56 1.08
N PRO A 200 -7.03 17.43 0.75
CA PRO A 200 -7.86 17.33 -0.43
C PRO A 200 -9.05 18.31 -0.35
N GLN A 201 -9.32 18.97 -1.46
CA GLN A 201 -10.48 19.85 -1.57
C GLN A 201 -11.79 19.06 -1.74
N ASN A 202 -11.72 17.93 -2.42
CA ASN A 202 -12.78 16.97 -2.67
C ASN A 202 -12.16 15.63 -3.11
N ASP A 203 -12.99 14.60 -3.34
CA ASP A 203 -12.57 13.27 -3.77
C ASP A 203 -11.81 13.28 -5.10
N ASP A 204 -12.25 14.07 -6.08
CA ASP A 204 -11.57 14.17 -7.39
C ASP A 204 -10.13 14.70 -7.25
N ALA A 205 -9.95 15.74 -6.42
CA ALA A 205 -8.63 16.29 -6.13
C ALA A 205 -7.73 15.27 -5.41
N PHE A 206 -8.31 14.48 -4.49
CA PHE A 206 -7.63 13.39 -3.80
C PHE A 206 -7.18 12.29 -4.78
N PHE A 207 -8.08 11.80 -5.63
CA PHE A 207 -7.76 10.74 -6.59
C PHE A 207 -6.69 11.18 -7.60
N LYS A 208 -6.76 12.41 -8.11
CA LYS A 208 -5.73 12.98 -9.00
C LYS A 208 -4.36 13.06 -8.32
N ALA A 209 -4.34 13.52 -7.07
CA ALA A 209 -3.11 13.62 -6.28
C ALA A 209 -2.51 12.23 -6.04
N ARG A 210 -3.32 11.27 -5.59
CA ARG A 210 -2.89 9.89 -5.36
C ARG A 210 -2.38 9.22 -6.65
N TYR A 211 -3.10 9.38 -7.76
CA TYR A 211 -2.69 8.83 -9.05
C TYR A 211 -1.31 9.35 -9.46
N ARG A 212 -1.07 10.67 -9.32
CA ARG A 212 0.22 11.28 -9.60
C ARG A 212 1.34 10.69 -8.73
N LEU A 213 1.18 10.60 -7.42
CA LEU A 213 2.21 10.14 -6.50
C LEU A 213 2.53 8.65 -6.69
N VAL A 214 1.51 7.82 -6.91
CA VAL A 214 1.68 6.39 -7.22
C VAL A 214 2.41 6.21 -8.55
N ALA A 215 2.02 6.96 -9.60
CA ALA A 215 2.69 6.90 -10.89
C ALA A 215 4.17 7.31 -10.80
N GLU A 216 4.48 8.34 -9.99
CA GLU A 216 5.82 8.82 -9.72
C GLU A 216 6.69 7.75 -9.02
N GLU A 217 6.17 7.15 -7.95
CA GLU A 217 6.86 6.09 -7.19
C GLU A 217 7.14 4.87 -8.07
N LEU A 218 6.15 4.40 -8.82
CA LEU A 218 6.31 3.25 -9.71
C LEU A 218 7.26 3.55 -10.87
N LEU A 219 7.25 4.76 -11.42
CA LEU A 219 8.18 5.17 -12.46
C LEU A 219 9.63 5.16 -11.95
N LEU A 220 9.87 5.76 -10.79
CA LEU A 220 11.21 5.76 -10.16
C LEU A 220 11.69 4.35 -9.85
N LEU A 221 10.82 3.48 -9.36
CA LEU A 221 11.14 2.07 -9.13
C LEU A 221 11.53 1.36 -10.44
N GLN A 222 10.73 1.54 -11.50
CA GLN A 222 11.02 0.95 -12.81
C GLN A 222 12.32 1.46 -13.40
N MET A 223 12.59 2.75 -13.30
CA MET A 223 13.85 3.33 -13.76
C MET A 223 15.06 2.72 -13.03
N ARG A 224 14.97 2.55 -11.71
CA ARG A 224 16.02 1.89 -10.93
C ARG A 224 16.24 0.43 -11.35
N LEU A 225 15.16 -0.32 -11.53
CA LEU A 225 15.24 -1.72 -11.99
C LEU A 225 15.87 -1.81 -13.38
N LEU A 226 15.52 -0.90 -14.30
CA LEU A 226 16.14 -0.84 -15.64
C LEU A 226 17.60 -0.47 -15.58
N GLN A 227 18.00 0.46 -14.71
CA GLN A 227 19.41 0.80 -14.48
C GLN A 227 20.21 -0.41 -13.99
N LEU A 228 19.72 -1.09 -12.95
CA LEU A 228 20.36 -2.31 -12.42
C LEU A 228 20.45 -3.40 -13.48
N LYS A 229 19.44 -3.54 -14.34
CA LYS A 229 19.47 -4.50 -15.45
C LYS A 229 20.51 -4.12 -16.52
N GLY A 230 20.62 -2.83 -16.86
CA GLY A 230 21.60 -2.30 -17.79
C GLY A 230 23.05 -2.46 -17.29
N ASP A 231 23.28 -2.24 -16.00
CA ASP A 231 24.60 -2.37 -15.37
C ASP A 231 25.11 -3.84 -15.32
N VAL A 232 24.19 -4.81 -15.29
CA VAL A 232 24.55 -6.25 -15.33
C VAL A 232 24.97 -6.70 -16.74
N GLY A 233 24.67 -5.92 -17.78
CA GLY A 233 24.87 -6.28 -19.18
C GLY A 233 23.95 -7.42 -19.64
N GLU A 234 23.69 -7.50 -20.92
CA GLU A 234 22.95 -8.63 -21.49
C GLU A 234 23.90 -9.84 -21.55
N LYS A 235 23.64 -10.82 -20.68
CA LYS A 235 24.43 -12.06 -20.70
C LYS A 235 24.07 -12.85 -21.96
N THR A 236 25.06 -13.11 -22.80
CA THR A 236 24.88 -13.98 -23.96
C THR A 236 24.64 -15.43 -23.52
N SER A 237 23.68 -16.08 -24.17
CA SER A 237 23.38 -17.49 -23.91
C SER A 237 24.35 -18.38 -24.67
N THR A 238 24.92 -19.37 -23.98
CA THR A 238 25.64 -20.48 -24.62
C THR A 238 24.73 -21.59 -25.11
N VAL A 239 23.44 -21.54 -24.69
CA VAL A 239 22.41 -22.51 -25.09
C VAL A 239 21.90 -22.11 -26.47
N LYS A 240 22.06 -23.03 -27.45
CA LYS A 240 21.53 -22.84 -28.81
C LYS A 240 20.39 -23.81 -29.04
N ILE A 241 19.21 -23.26 -29.26
CA ILE A 241 18.01 -24.01 -29.58
C ILE A 241 17.85 -24.03 -31.11
N GLY A 242 18.05 -25.18 -31.72
CA GLY A 242 17.92 -25.36 -33.17
C GLY A 242 16.67 -26.14 -33.56
N ASN A 243 16.12 -26.93 -32.62
CA ASN A 243 14.94 -27.74 -32.85
C ASN A 243 13.80 -27.25 -31.97
N TYR A 244 12.72 -26.77 -32.59
CA TYR A 244 11.50 -26.25 -31.94
C TYR A 244 10.34 -27.24 -31.99
N ASP A 245 10.60 -28.53 -32.29
CA ASP A 245 9.56 -29.57 -32.33
C ASP A 245 9.07 -29.88 -30.90
N VAL A 246 7.82 -29.64 -30.66
CA VAL A 246 7.08 -29.94 -29.42
C VAL A 246 5.99 -30.98 -29.62
N SER A 247 5.96 -31.67 -30.80
CA SER A 247 4.93 -32.66 -31.14
C SER A 247 4.91 -33.80 -30.13
N GLY A 248 6.06 -34.30 -29.71
CA GLY A 248 6.20 -35.40 -28.76
C GLY A 248 5.47 -35.13 -27.46
N ILE A 249 5.76 -33.97 -26.83
CA ILE A 249 5.13 -33.62 -25.56
C ILE A 249 3.64 -33.25 -25.72
N ARG A 250 3.25 -32.60 -26.82
CA ARG A 250 1.84 -32.30 -27.06
C ARG A 250 0.96 -33.53 -27.08
N ASN A 251 1.44 -34.63 -27.59
CA ASN A 251 0.72 -35.91 -27.63
C ASN A 251 0.55 -36.54 -26.23
N GLN A 252 1.41 -36.16 -25.25
CA GLN A 252 1.31 -36.63 -23.87
C GLN A 252 0.42 -35.74 -22.99
N LEU A 253 0.14 -34.50 -23.42
CA LEU A 253 -0.78 -33.62 -22.72
C LEU A 253 -2.23 -34.04 -23.00
N LYS A 254 -3.02 -34.21 -21.95
CA LYS A 254 -4.45 -34.65 -22.05
C LYS A 254 -5.41 -33.51 -22.42
N PHE A 255 -4.90 -32.38 -22.87
CA PHE A 255 -5.67 -31.17 -23.19
C PHE A 255 -4.99 -30.34 -24.27
N ASP A 256 -5.78 -29.55 -24.97
CA ASP A 256 -5.28 -28.56 -25.93
C ASP A 256 -4.81 -27.27 -25.26
N LEU A 257 -3.74 -26.69 -25.79
CA LEU A 257 -3.25 -25.42 -25.33
C LEU A 257 -4.19 -24.26 -25.71
N THR A 258 -4.46 -23.39 -24.78
CA THR A 258 -5.20 -22.15 -25.04
C THR A 258 -4.40 -21.20 -25.93
N ASN A 259 -5.06 -20.22 -26.54
CA ASN A 259 -4.38 -19.21 -27.37
C ASN A 259 -3.37 -18.38 -26.56
N ALA A 260 -3.67 -18.08 -25.28
CA ALA A 260 -2.76 -17.39 -24.39
C ALA A 260 -1.48 -18.22 -24.11
N GLN A 261 -1.62 -19.53 -23.84
CA GLN A 261 -0.48 -20.43 -23.64
C GLN A 261 0.37 -20.57 -24.90
N LYS A 262 -0.25 -20.68 -26.07
CA LYS A 262 0.46 -20.70 -27.37
C LYS A 262 1.24 -19.41 -27.61
N LYS A 263 0.66 -18.26 -27.29
CA LYS A 263 1.32 -16.95 -27.38
C LYS A 263 2.56 -16.89 -26.47
N VAL A 264 2.41 -17.24 -25.19
CA VAL A 264 3.50 -17.24 -24.21
C VAL A 264 4.64 -18.19 -24.64
N LEU A 265 4.30 -19.38 -25.13
CA LEU A 265 5.32 -20.33 -25.66
C LEU A 265 6.05 -19.75 -26.87
N GLY A 266 5.35 -19.08 -27.79
CA GLY A 266 5.98 -18.38 -28.91
C GLY A 266 6.95 -17.29 -28.46
N GLU A 267 6.62 -16.54 -27.41
CA GLU A 267 7.50 -15.55 -26.82
C GLU A 267 8.73 -16.19 -26.15
N ILE A 268 8.56 -17.31 -25.42
CA ILE A 268 9.66 -18.08 -24.83
C ILE A 268 10.59 -18.63 -25.91
N PHE A 269 10.04 -19.14 -27.02
CA PHE A 269 10.83 -19.65 -28.13
C PHE A 269 11.63 -18.55 -28.83
N ASN A 270 11.06 -17.36 -28.98
CA ASN A 270 11.78 -16.20 -29.48
C ASN A 270 12.91 -15.78 -28.54
N ASP A 271 12.70 -15.82 -27.23
CA ASP A 271 13.76 -15.54 -26.25
C ASP A 271 14.92 -16.56 -26.39
N PHE A 272 14.63 -17.83 -26.55
CA PHE A 272 15.66 -18.86 -26.74
C PHE A 272 16.45 -18.67 -28.04
N SER A 273 15.85 -18.11 -29.08
CA SER A 273 16.50 -17.81 -30.35
C SER A 273 17.26 -16.46 -30.35
N SER A 274 17.06 -15.63 -29.35
CA SER A 274 17.63 -14.27 -29.29
C SER A 274 19.16 -14.23 -29.10
N GLY A 275 19.77 -15.32 -28.63
CA GLY A 275 21.18 -15.39 -28.27
C GLY A 275 21.51 -14.81 -26.89
N TYR A 276 20.51 -14.36 -26.14
CA TYR A 276 20.64 -13.86 -24.77
C TYR A 276 20.04 -14.81 -23.76
N VAL A 277 20.45 -14.69 -22.49
CA VAL A 277 19.88 -15.48 -21.41
C VAL A 277 18.45 -15.00 -21.14
N MET A 278 17.47 -15.89 -21.34
CA MET A 278 16.09 -15.60 -21.04
C MET A 278 15.88 -15.31 -19.55
N ASN A 279 15.16 -14.24 -19.24
CA ASN A 279 14.67 -13.93 -17.90
C ASN A 279 13.24 -13.41 -18.02
N ARG A 280 12.26 -14.33 -17.95
CA ARG A 280 10.84 -14.03 -18.23
C ARG A 280 9.96 -14.42 -17.05
N LEU A 281 9.09 -13.50 -16.62
CA LEU A 281 8.03 -13.78 -15.67
C LEU A 281 6.78 -14.26 -16.42
N VAL A 282 6.28 -15.45 -16.09
CA VAL A 282 5.01 -15.96 -16.57
C VAL A 282 3.95 -15.83 -15.48
N GLN A 283 3.01 -14.92 -15.67
CA GLN A 283 1.95 -14.63 -14.73
C GLN A 283 0.59 -15.13 -15.23
N GLY A 284 -0.27 -15.60 -14.33
CA GLY A 284 -1.64 -16.04 -14.62
C GLY A 284 -2.32 -16.58 -13.38
N ASP A 285 -3.63 -16.75 -13.43
CA ASP A 285 -4.45 -17.25 -12.33
C ASP A 285 -4.11 -18.69 -11.92
N VAL A 286 -4.58 -19.11 -10.74
CA VAL A 286 -4.48 -20.49 -10.29
C VAL A 286 -5.27 -21.38 -11.26
N GLY A 287 -4.65 -22.48 -11.73
CA GLY A 287 -5.28 -23.39 -12.67
C GLY A 287 -5.22 -22.99 -14.16
N CYS A 288 -4.66 -21.83 -14.53
CA CYS A 288 -4.53 -21.42 -15.94
C CYS A 288 -3.48 -22.22 -16.75
N GLY A 289 -2.83 -23.21 -16.13
CA GLY A 289 -1.89 -24.12 -16.81
C GLY A 289 -0.46 -23.62 -16.96
N LYS A 290 0.04 -22.75 -16.06
CA LYS A 290 1.45 -22.30 -16.04
C LYS A 290 2.44 -23.47 -16.04
N THR A 291 2.13 -24.54 -15.30
CA THR A 291 2.96 -25.75 -15.23
C THR A 291 3.07 -26.45 -16.59
N ALA A 292 2.01 -26.46 -17.40
CA ALA A 292 2.05 -27.02 -18.76
C ALA A 292 3.00 -26.22 -19.68
N VAL A 293 2.99 -24.89 -19.57
CA VAL A 293 3.94 -24.01 -20.29
C VAL A 293 5.37 -24.33 -19.87
N ALA A 294 5.62 -24.49 -18.57
CA ALA A 294 6.96 -24.86 -18.05
C ALA A 294 7.38 -26.26 -18.53
N MET A 295 6.49 -27.24 -18.56
CA MET A 295 6.77 -28.59 -19.12
C MET A 295 7.17 -28.54 -20.58
N ILE A 296 6.46 -27.77 -21.40
CA ILE A 296 6.78 -27.66 -22.84
C ILE A 296 8.11 -26.93 -23.05
N ALA A 297 8.37 -25.87 -22.29
CA ALA A 297 9.65 -25.17 -22.34
C ALA A 297 10.82 -26.08 -21.91
N ALA A 298 10.65 -26.86 -20.82
CA ALA A 298 11.64 -27.85 -20.38
C ALA A 298 11.87 -28.94 -21.42
N TYR A 299 10.82 -29.47 -22.01
CA TYR A 299 10.91 -30.48 -23.10
C TYR A 299 11.72 -29.94 -24.28
N LEU A 300 11.47 -28.70 -24.71
CA LEU A 300 12.20 -28.07 -25.80
C LEU A 300 13.71 -28.01 -25.51
N ILE A 301 14.07 -27.60 -24.30
CA ILE A 301 15.46 -27.53 -23.84
C ILE A 301 16.14 -28.90 -23.84
N ILE A 302 15.43 -29.91 -23.32
CA ILE A 302 15.92 -31.29 -23.24
C ILE A 302 16.08 -31.88 -24.63
N ASN A 303 15.15 -31.63 -25.53
CA ASN A 303 15.19 -32.14 -26.92
C ASN A 303 16.32 -31.53 -27.77
N ASN A 304 16.91 -30.41 -27.30
CA ASN A 304 18.11 -29.80 -27.86
C ASN A 304 19.40 -30.21 -27.14
N GLY A 305 19.38 -31.26 -26.30
CA GLY A 305 20.56 -31.85 -25.66
C GLY A 305 20.96 -31.15 -24.35
N TYR A 306 20.13 -30.29 -23.78
CA TYR A 306 20.41 -29.61 -22.51
C TYR A 306 19.59 -30.19 -21.35
N GLN A 307 19.88 -29.77 -20.14
CA GLN A 307 19.14 -30.13 -18.94
C GLN A 307 18.22 -28.99 -18.49
N ALA A 308 17.07 -29.34 -17.91
CA ALA A 308 16.15 -28.40 -17.32
C ALA A 308 16.01 -28.69 -15.81
N VAL A 309 15.97 -27.61 -15.00
CA VAL A 309 15.75 -27.69 -13.55
C VAL A 309 14.56 -26.83 -13.18
N MET A 310 13.60 -27.43 -12.47
CA MET A 310 12.46 -26.70 -11.91
C MET A 310 12.62 -26.55 -10.40
N MET A 311 12.55 -25.33 -9.90
CA MET A 311 12.60 -25.04 -8.47
C MET A 311 11.20 -24.82 -7.91
N ALA A 312 10.95 -25.32 -6.70
CA ALA A 312 9.73 -25.10 -5.95
C ALA A 312 10.01 -24.60 -4.53
N PRO A 313 9.17 -23.76 -3.94
CA PRO A 313 9.42 -23.15 -2.63
C PRO A 313 9.27 -24.13 -1.45
N THR A 314 8.59 -25.26 -1.65
CA THR A 314 8.38 -26.28 -0.61
C THR A 314 8.58 -27.68 -1.13
N ASP A 315 8.98 -28.63 -0.23
CA ASP A 315 9.14 -30.05 -0.56
C ASP A 315 7.84 -30.67 -1.07
N VAL A 316 6.67 -30.20 -0.60
CA VAL A 316 5.35 -30.67 -1.06
C VAL A 316 5.12 -30.32 -2.52
N LEU A 317 5.36 -29.06 -2.90
CA LEU A 317 5.24 -28.60 -4.28
C LEU A 317 6.29 -29.26 -5.19
N ALA A 318 7.52 -29.45 -4.72
CA ALA A 318 8.55 -30.15 -5.46
C ALA A 318 8.15 -31.60 -5.78
N ASN A 319 7.58 -32.33 -4.81
CA ASN A 319 7.05 -33.67 -5.03
C ASN A 319 5.87 -33.67 -6.01
N GLN A 320 4.93 -32.73 -5.87
CA GLN A 320 3.78 -32.61 -6.77
C GLN A 320 4.23 -32.33 -8.22
N HIS A 321 5.18 -31.43 -8.41
CA HIS A 321 5.74 -31.16 -9.72
C HIS A 321 6.50 -32.38 -10.26
N TYR A 322 7.29 -33.06 -9.42
CA TYR A 322 8.01 -34.26 -9.82
C TYR A 322 7.08 -35.33 -10.38
N GLU A 323 6.01 -35.66 -9.67
CA GLU A 323 5.01 -36.66 -10.15
C GLU A 323 4.34 -36.20 -11.46
N SER A 324 4.00 -34.94 -11.58
CA SER A 324 3.38 -34.37 -12.78
C SER A 324 4.33 -34.41 -13.99
N PHE A 325 5.59 -34.03 -13.82
CA PHE A 325 6.60 -34.05 -14.87
C PHE A 325 6.96 -35.49 -15.25
N LYS A 326 7.13 -36.35 -14.27
CA LYS A 326 7.42 -37.77 -14.46
C LYS A 326 6.37 -38.46 -15.33
N ALA A 327 5.10 -38.24 -15.02
CA ALA A 327 3.98 -38.84 -15.79
C ALA A 327 3.97 -38.44 -17.29
N VAL A 328 4.48 -37.25 -17.63
CA VAL A 328 4.54 -36.74 -19.00
C VAL A 328 5.85 -37.12 -19.68
N PHE A 329 6.98 -37.11 -18.96
CA PHE A 329 8.33 -37.26 -19.53
C PHE A 329 8.83 -38.70 -19.61
N GLU A 330 8.46 -39.60 -18.69
CA GLU A 330 8.86 -41.00 -18.74
C GLU A 330 8.42 -41.72 -20.03
N PRO A 331 7.17 -41.53 -20.54
CA PRO A 331 6.76 -42.12 -21.80
C PRO A 331 7.57 -41.64 -23.02
N LEU A 332 8.24 -40.47 -22.88
CA LEU A 332 9.10 -39.89 -23.90
C LEU A 332 10.57 -40.30 -23.74
N GLY A 333 10.89 -41.20 -22.79
CA GLY A 333 12.26 -41.67 -22.50
C GLY A 333 13.08 -40.62 -21.71
N ILE A 334 12.49 -39.57 -21.16
CA ILE A 334 13.16 -38.52 -20.42
C ILE A 334 13.14 -38.85 -18.92
N SER A 335 14.30 -38.94 -18.31
CA SER A 335 14.45 -39.24 -16.88
C SER A 335 14.26 -38.00 -16.03
N CYS A 336 13.36 -38.07 -15.04
CA CYS A 336 13.14 -37.03 -14.04
C CYS A 336 13.80 -37.41 -12.71
N GLN A 337 14.41 -36.45 -12.03
CA GLN A 337 15.02 -36.64 -10.71
C GLN A 337 14.46 -35.60 -9.72
N LEU A 338 14.18 -36.06 -8.49
CA LEU A 338 13.72 -35.20 -7.41
C LEU A 338 14.90 -34.86 -6.48
N LEU A 339 14.98 -33.62 -6.06
CA LEU A 339 15.97 -33.16 -5.06
C LEU A 339 15.25 -32.35 -3.96
N THR A 340 15.03 -32.96 -2.80
CA THR A 340 14.38 -32.32 -1.64
C THR A 340 15.21 -32.46 -0.37
N SER A 341 14.82 -31.74 0.69
CA SER A 341 15.51 -31.80 1.99
C SER A 341 15.41 -33.18 2.63
N GLY A 342 14.31 -33.92 2.42
CA GLY A 342 14.03 -35.23 2.99
C GLY A 342 14.77 -36.41 2.38
N LEU A 343 15.48 -36.24 1.26
CA LEU A 343 16.22 -37.34 0.62
C LEU A 343 17.46 -37.75 1.43
N LYS A 344 17.78 -39.06 1.43
CA LYS A 344 19.01 -39.59 2.02
C LYS A 344 20.26 -39.00 1.35
N LYS A 345 21.31 -38.75 2.14
CA LYS A 345 22.58 -38.14 1.65
C LYS A 345 23.16 -38.81 0.41
N LYS A 346 23.04 -40.15 0.34
CA LYS A 346 23.53 -40.93 -0.82
C LYS A 346 22.74 -40.66 -2.09
N GLU A 347 21.41 -40.59 -2.00
CA GLU A 347 20.52 -40.26 -3.12
C GLU A 347 20.70 -38.80 -3.54
N LYS A 348 20.83 -37.89 -2.57
CA LYS A 348 21.09 -36.47 -2.79
C LYS A 348 22.38 -36.24 -3.58
N ASN A 349 23.42 -36.93 -3.21
CA ASN A 349 24.71 -36.83 -3.91
C ASN A 349 24.65 -37.43 -5.33
N ARG A 350 23.95 -38.57 -5.50
CA ARG A 350 23.74 -39.16 -6.82
C ARG A 350 22.97 -38.22 -7.76
N ASN A 351 21.85 -37.64 -7.25
CA ASN A 351 21.03 -36.74 -8.04
C ASN A 351 21.78 -35.43 -8.35
N LYS A 352 22.60 -34.91 -7.43
CA LYS A 352 23.48 -33.74 -7.68
C LYS A 352 24.53 -34.00 -8.76
N MET A 353 25.12 -35.20 -8.82
CA MET A 353 26.09 -35.56 -9.86
C MET A 353 25.49 -35.64 -11.26
N LEU A 354 24.19 -35.83 -11.38
CA LEU A 354 23.47 -35.87 -12.67
C LEU A 354 23.10 -34.48 -13.18
N ILE A 355 23.20 -33.45 -12.34
CA ILE A 355 22.93 -32.03 -12.71
C ILE A 355 24.26 -31.40 -13.11
N ILE A 356 24.64 -31.51 -14.40
CA ILE A 356 25.92 -31.02 -14.87
C ILE A 356 25.91 -29.54 -15.25
N ILE A 357 24.80 -28.99 -15.72
CA ILE A 357 24.59 -27.55 -15.98
C ILE A 357 23.12 -27.22 -15.81
N PRO A 358 22.69 -26.36 -14.84
CA PRO A 358 21.29 -26.02 -14.69
C PRO A 358 20.88 -24.89 -15.66
N LEU A 359 19.87 -25.13 -16.47
CA LEU A 359 18.98 -24.06 -16.90
C LEU A 359 17.86 -23.98 -15.86
N ILE A 360 17.79 -22.89 -15.12
CA ILE A 360 16.72 -22.65 -14.15
C ILE A 360 15.54 -22.08 -14.93
N ILE A 361 14.42 -22.79 -14.94
CA ILE A 361 13.14 -22.28 -15.48
C ILE A 361 12.28 -21.75 -14.34
#